data_9f65aed6a6e49eca75745fd5bad26859
#
_entry.id   9f65aed6a6e49eca75745fd5bad26859
#
_cell.length_a   1.000
_cell.length_b   1.000
_cell.length_c   1.000
_cell.angle_alpha   90.00
_cell.angle_beta   90.00
_cell.angle_gamma   90.00
#
_symmetry.space_group_name_H-M   'P 1'
#
loop_
_entity.id
_entity.type
_entity.pdbx_description
1 polymer ?
#
loop_
_entity_poly.entity_id
_entity_poly.type
_entity_poly.pdbx_seq_one_letter_code
_entity_poly.pdbx_strand_id
1 'polypeptide(L)'
;MFDRLQAVEDRYERLNELLSDPEIVSDSNKLREYSKEQSDIQEMVEVYREYKSVKEQLADTRELIEMEKDAEMLEMMKEEFNDLNKQVPDLEERLRILLIPKDPNDSKNVIMEIRGAAGGDEANIFAGDLFRMYTRYAETQGWKVDVMEATPNPAGGYKEVILMINGQGAYSKFKYENGAHRVQRVPATESQGRIHTSTATVACLPEVHVEDVEIHEKDIRVDTFASSGAGGQSVNTTMSAVRMTHLPTGVVVSMQDERSQIKNREKAMKILVARVADKHRQEAQAEIDATRKTAVGTGDRSERIRTYNYPQNRVTDHRIGLTIQKLDQIVEGKLDEIIDALILDEQATRLSNLNEDA
;
A
#
# COMPACT_ATOMS: atom_id res chain seq x y z
N MET A 1 -1.59 25.53 5.56
CA MET A 1 -2.68 24.54 5.72
C MET A 1 -3.93 24.93 4.95
N PHE A 2 -4.56 26.05 5.25
CA PHE A 2 -5.87 26.43 4.68
C PHE A 2 -5.85 26.68 3.17
N ASP A 3 -4.77 27.24 2.60
CA ASP A 3 -4.61 27.39 1.16
C ASP A 3 -4.62 26.05 0.42
N ARG A 4 -4.02 25.01 1.03
CA ARG A 4 -4.05 23.65 0.49
C ARG A 4 -5.45 23.04 0.56
N LEU A 5 -6.18 23.25 1.67
CA LEU A 5 -7.57 22.79 1.82
C LEU A 5 -8.50 23.45 0.81
N GLN A 6 -8.32 24.75 0.55
CA GLN A 6 -9.08 25.45 -0.48
C GLN A 6 -8.80 24.88 -1.88
N ALA A 7 -7.54 24.61 -2.20
CA ALA A 7 -7.18 23.98 -3.48
C ALA A 7 -7.78 22.56 -3.63
N VAL A 8 -7.90 21.79 -2.54
CA VAL A 8 -8.56 20.49 -2.55
C VAL A 8 -10.07 20.62 -2.77
N GLU A 9 -10.72 21.59 -2.14
CA GLU A 9 -12.14 21.88 -2.37
C GLU A 9 -12.40 22.29 -3.82
N ASP A 10 -11.59 23.19 -4.39
CA ASP A 10 -11.70 23.62 -5.78
C ASP A 10 -11.49 22.41 -6.75
N ARG A 11 -10.57 21.50 -6.40
CA ARG A 11 -10.36 20.26 -7.16
C ARG A 11 -11.57 19.34 -7.08
N TYR A 12 -12.19 19.21 -5.92
CA TYR A 12 -13.41 18.42 -5.73
C TYR A 12 -14.57 18.91 -6.57
N GLU A 13 -14.81 20.23 -6.59
CA GLU A 13 -15.85 20.84 -7.44
C GLU A 13 -15.57 20.56 -8.92
N ARG A 14 -14.32 20.70 -9.36
CA ARG A 14 -13.93 20.39 -10.73
C ARG A 14 -14.11 18.92 -11.08
N LEU A 15 -13.86 18.00 -10.15
CA LEU A 15 -14.13 16.57 -10.36
C LEU A 15 -15.64 16.29 -10.49
N ASN A 16 -16.49 16.97 -9.72
CA ASN A 16 -17.95 16.88 -9.86
C ASN A 16 -18.42 17.34 -11.25
N GLU A 17 -17.85 18.42 -11.77
CA GLU A 17 -18.12 18.90 -13.13
C GLU A 17 -17.69 17.89 -14.18
N LEU A 18 -16.45 17.36 -14.07
CA LEU A 18 -15.90 16.37 -14.99
C LEU A 18 -16.68 15.06 -14.99
N LEU A 19 -17.10 14.57 -13.83
CA LEU A 19 -17.92 13.35 -13.70
C LEU A 19 -19.34 13.51 -14.25
N SER A 20 -19.78 14.75 -14.49
CA SER A 20 -21.05 15.07 -15.15
C SER A 20 -20.92 15.24 -16.66
N ASP A 21 -19.69 15.23 -17.21
CA ASP A 21 -19.42 15.40 -18.63
C ASP A 21 -19.70 14.08 -19.39
N PRO A 22 -20.56 14.07 -20.41
CA PRO A 22 -20.87 12.88 -21.20
C PRO A 22 -19.64 12.23 -21.88
N GLU A 23 -18.62 13.01 -22.24
CA GLU A 23 -17.39 12.49 -22.83
C GLU A 23 -16.58 11.66 -21.83
N ILE A 24 -16.54 12.06 -20.57
CA ILE A 24 -15.85 11.35 -19.50
C ILE A 24 -16.65 10.16 -19.02
N VAL A 25 -17.98 10.28 -18.92
CA VAL A 25 -18.87 9.16 -18.57
C VAL A 25 -18.76 8.00 -19.58
N SER A 26 -18.49 8.29 -20.85
CA SER A 26 -18.29 7.27 -21.88
C SER A 26 -16.91 6.58 -21.85
N ASP A 27 -15.91 7.19 -21.18
CA ASP A 27 -14.56 6.64 -20.99
C ASP A 27 -14.45 5.98 -19.62
N SER A 28 -14.55 4.65 -19.58
CA SER A 28 -14.59 3.90 -18.32
C SER A 28 -13.30 4.04 -17.49
N ASN A 29 -12.15 4.30 -18.12
CA ASN A 29 -10.88 4.48 -17.41
C ASN A 29 -10.84 5.83 -16.71
N LYS A 30 -11.17 6.91 -17.41
CA LYS A 30 -11.24 8.27 -16.82
C LYS A 30 -12.34 8.38 -15.77
N LEU A 31 -13.49 7.76 -16.02
CA LEU A 31 -14.58 7.73 -15.05
C LEU A 31 -14.13 7.06 -13.74
N ARG A 32 -13.44 5.94 -13.83
CA ARG A 32 -12.93 5.22 -12.66
C ARG A 32 -11.85 6.03 -11.92
N GLU A 33 -10.92 6.64 -12.66
CA GLU A 33 -9.85 7.47 -12.09
C GLU A 33 -10.42 8.67 -11.33
N TYR A 34 -11.30 9.45 -11.97
CA TYR A 34 -11.87 10.66 -11.35
C TYR A 34 -12.83 10.33 -10.21
N SER A 35 -13.62 9.24 -10.31
CA SER A 35 -14.47 8.79 -9.20
C SER A 35 -13.65 8.36 -7.98
N LYS A 36 -12.51 7.70 -8.20
CA LYS A 36 -11.60 7.33 -7.13
C LYS A 36 -10.99 8.56 -6.47
N GLU A 37 -10.45 9.50 -7.28
CA GLU A 37 -9.88 10.75 -6.77
C GLU A 37 -10.91 11.55 -5.96
N GLN A 38 -12.14 11.67 -6.48
CA GLN A 38 -13.25 12.34 -5.77
C GLN A 38 -13.53 11.69 -4.42
N SER A 39 -13.66 10.35 -4.38
CA SER A 39 -13.91 9.60 -3.15
C SER A 39 -12.77 9.76 -2.13
N ASP A 40 -11.52 9.82 -2.60
CA ASP A 40 -10.34 9.94 -1.72
C ASP A 40 -10.27 11.30 -1.01
N ILE A 41 -10.78 12.38 -1.64
CA ILE A 41 -10.76 13.75 -1.07
C ILE A 41 -12.08 14.18 -0.46
N GLN A 42 -13.17 13.42 -0.65
CA GLN A 42 -14.51 13.78 -0.20
C GLN A 42 -14.58 14.07 1.30
N GLU A 43 -14.07 13.17 2.14
CA GLU A 43 -14.09 13.36 3.60
C GLU A 43 -13.36 14.64 4.02
N MET A 44 -12.23 14.94 3.40
CA MET A 44 -11.47 16.17 3.69
C MET A 44 -12.29 17.43 3.36
N VAL A 45 -12.99 17.43 2.23
CA VAL A 45 -13.84 18.56 1.81
C VAL A 45 -15.04 18.72 2.73
N GLU A 46 -15.68 17.62 3.14
CA GLU A 46 -16.80 17.65 4.09
C GLU A 46 -16.39 18.27 5.43
N VAL A 47 -15.28 17.80 6.03
CA VAL A 47 -14.77 18.36 7.28
C VAL A 47 -14.30 19.81 7.13
N TYR A 48 -13.73 20.19 5.97
CA TYR A 48 -13.35 21.57 5.71
C TYR A 48 -14.55 22.50 5.57
N ARG A 49 -15.63 22.05 4.96
CA ARG A 49 -16.91 22.80 4.90
C ARG A 49 -17.54 22.95 6.27
N GLU A 50 -17.52 21.90 7.08
CA GLU A 50 -17.96 21.96 8.47
C GLU A 50 -17.14 23.00 9.26
N TYR A 51 -15.80 22.97 9.13
CA TYR A 51 -14.94 23.96 9.76
C TYR A 51 -15.27 25.40 9.34
N LYS A 52 -15.49 25.65 8.04
CA LYS A 52 -15.88 26.98 7.54
C LYS A 52 -17.22 27.43 8.14
N SER A 53 -18.20 26.54 8.16
CA SER A 53 -19.52 26.80 8.74
C SER A 53 -19.43 27.14 10.24
N VAL A 54 -18.66 26.37 11.02
CA VAL A 54 -18.44 26.65 12.45
C VAL A 54 -17.74 28.00 12.66
N LYS A 55 -16.77 28.35 11.83
CA LYS A 55 -16.09 29.65 11.88
C LYS A 55 -17.02 30.81 11.56
N GLU A 56 -17.90 30.67 10.58
CA GLU A 56 -18.91 31.63 10.21
C GLU A 56 -19.91 31.81 11.37
N GLN A 57 -20.44 30.72 11.91
CA GLN A 57 -21.36 30.77 13.08
C GLN A 57 -20.69 31.41 14.28
N LEU A 58 -19.40 31.15 14.55
CA LEU A 58 -18.67 31.82 15.62
C LEU A 58 -18.58 33.35 15.43
N ALA A 59 -18.35 33.79 14.17
CA ALA A 59 -18.30 35.23 13.85
C ALA A 59 -19.67 35.87 14.05
N ASP A 60 -20.73 35.24 13.53
CA ASP A 60 -22.10 35.72 13.64
C ASP A 60 -22.57 35.76 15.12
N THR A 61 -22.33 34.71 15.88
CA THR A 61 -22.67 34.63 17.32
C THR A 61 -21.93 35.67 18.12
N ARG A 62 -20.67 35.98 17.76
CA ARG A 62 -19.90 37.04 18.40
C ARG A 62 -20.48 38.41 18.15
N GLU A 63 -20.88 38.72 16.91
CA GLU A 63 -21.54 39.99 16.58
C GLU A 63 -22.89 40.12 17.29
N LEU A 64 -23.66 39.03 17.36
CA LEU A 64 -24.95 39.02 18.07
C LEU A 64 -24.77 39.25 19.58
N ILE A 65 -23.77 38.67 20.20
CA ILE A 65 -23.43 38.89 21.64
C ILE A 65 -23.12 40.37 21.92
N GLU A 66 -22.47 41.07 20.97
CA GLU A 66 -22.14 42.49 21.11
C GLU A 66 -23.37 43.42 20.98
N MET A 67 -24.42 42.97 20.29
CA MET A 67 -25.64 43.73 20.03
C MET A 67 -26.77 43.45 21.04
N GLU A 68 -26.78 42.25 21.68
CA GLU A 68 -27.85 41.77 22.55
C GLU A 68 -27.82 42.47 23.89
N LYS A 69 -29.00 42.80 24.45
CA LYS A 69 -29.20 43.47 25.75
C LYS A 69 -29.94 42.62 26.73
N ASP A 70 -30.58 41.54 26.30
CA ASP A 70 -31.32 40.62 27.17
C ASP A 70 -30.33 39.66 27.87
N ALA A 71 -30.39 39.60 29.17
CA ALA A 71 -29.45 38.82 29.98
C ALA A 71 -29.59 37.30 29.75
N GLU A 72 -30.80 36.77 29.56
CA GLU A 72 -31.04 35.34 29.33
C GLU A 72 -30.58 34.95 27.92
N MET A 73 -30.86 35.74 26.91
CA MET A 73 -30.39 35.54 25.55
C MET A 73 -28.87 35.62 25.47
N LEU A 74 -28.25 36.54 26.18
CA LEU A 74 -26.79 36.69 26.24
C LEU A 74 -26.09 35.48 26.85
N GLU A 75 -26.71 34.85 27.87
CA GLU A 75 -26.16 33.63 28.50
C GLU A 75 -26.23 32.43 27.51
N MET A 76 -27.36 32.23 26.84
CA MET A 76 -27.54 31.22 25.82
C MET A 76 -26.52 31.37 24.67
N MET A 77 -26.38 32.59 24.14
CA MET A 77 -25.42 32.87 23.04
C MET A 77 -23.97 32.64 23.46
N LYS A 78 -23.63 32.93 24.73
CA LYS A 78 -22.29 32.63 25.27
C LYS A 78 -22.03 31.13 25.42
N GLU A 79 -23.03 30.36 25.79
CA GLU A 79 -22.95 28.90 25.84
C GLU A 79 -22.73 28.33 24.44
N GLU A 80 -23.54 28.76 23.47
CA GLU A 80 -23.39 28.37 22.06
C GLU A 80 -22.01 28.74 21.50
N PHE A 81 -21.54 29.96 21.73
CA PHE A 81 -20.20 30.40 21.35
C PHE A 81 -19.10 29.53 21.95
N ASN A 82 -19.21 29.18 23.23
CA ASN A 82 -18.25 28.32 23.89
C ASN A 82 -18.24 26.90 23.31
N ASP A 83 -19.38 26.35 22.94
CA ASP A 83 -19.49 25.02 22.39
C ASP A 83 -18.97 24.97 20.94
N LEU A 84 -19.29 25.98 20.12
CA LEU A 84 -18.71 26.14 18.79
C LEU A 84 -17.17 26.32 18.87
N ASN A 85 -16.70 27.12 19.82
CA ASN A 85 -15.27 27.37 19.99
C ASN A 85 -14.47 26.13 20.43
N LYS A 86 -15.11 25.17 21.12
CA LYS A 86 -14.51 23.87 21.45
C LYS A 86 -14.38 22.95 20.24
N GLN A 87 -15.28 23.07 19.26
CA GLN A 87 -15.27 22.24 18.05
C GLN A 87 -14.12 22.62 17.09
N VAL A 88 -13.70 23.90 17.10
CA VAL A 88 -12.67 24.39 16.17
C VAL A 88 -11.35 23.62 16.28
N PRO A 89 -10.74 23.44 17.46
CA PRO A 89 -9.47 22.70 17.57
C PRO A 89 -9.62 21.23 17.15
N ASP A 90 -10.76 20.58 17.43
CA ASP A 90 -11.01 19.20 17.03
C ASP A 90 -11.10 19.06 15.51
N LEU A 91 -11.80 20.00 14.85
CA LEU A 91 -11.87 20.05 13.39
C LEU A 91 -10.52 20.39 12.75
N GLU A 92 -9.75 21.29 13.33
CA GLU A 92 -8.40 21.62 12.83
C GLU A 92 -7.46 20.42 12.95
N GLU A 93 -7.51 19.66 14.04
CA GLU A 93 -6.71 18.44 14.21
C GLU A 93 -7.15 17.35 13.22
N ARG A 94 -8.45 17.15 13.04
CA ARG A 94 -8.98 16.23 12.04
C ARG A 94 -8.55 16.60 10.62
N LEU A 95 -8.59 17.89 10.26
CA LEU A 95 -8.11 18.38 8.97
C LEU A 95 -6.61 18.17 8.77
N ARG A 96 -5.81 18.35 9.82
CA ARG A 96 -4.36 18.05 9.77
C ARG A 96 -4.09 16.58 9.46
N ILE A 97 -4.82 15.67 10.11
CA ILE A 97 -4.71 14.23 9.86
C ILE A 97 -5.10 13.89 8.42
N LEU A 98 -6.19 14.47 7.92
CA LEU A 98 -6.68 14.24 6.55
C LEU A 98 -5.74 14.80 5.47
N LEU A 99 -4.94 15.83 5.79
CA LEU A 99 -3.92 16.38 4.89
C LEU A 99 -2.66 15.49 4.75
N ILE A 100 -2.51 14.48 5.60
CA ILE A 100 -1.43 13.50 5.46
C ILE A 100 -1.65 12.71 4.16
N PRO A 101 -0.67 12.68 3.23
CA PRO A 101 -0.82 11.92 2.00
C PRO A 101 -1.09 10.45 2.32
N LYS A 102 -2.22 9.93 1.85
CA LYS A 102 -2.53 8.49 1.96
C LYS A 102 -1.59 7.71 1.03
N ASP A 103 -1.10 6.57 1.50
CA ASP A 103 -0.34 5.67 0.63
C ASP A 103 -1.30 5.11 -0.46
N PRO A 104 -0.96 5.25 -1.76
CA PRO A 104 -1.81 4.74 -2.83
C PRO A 104 -2.04 3.22 -2.75
N ASN A 105 -1.20 2.51 -2.00
CA ASN A 105 -1.33 1.08 -1.76
C ASN A 105 -2.29 0.74 -0.62
N ASP A 106 -2.65 1.69 0.25
CA ASP A 106 -3.46 1.42 1.44
C ASP A 106 -4.82 0.79 1.13
N SER A 107 -5.40 1.06 -0.04
CA SER A 107 -6.67 0.48 -0.49
C SER A 107 -6.55 -0.93 -1.10
N LYS A 108 -5.33 -1.42 -1.33
CA LYS A 108 -5.07 -2.68 -2.03
C LYS A 108 -5.22 -3.90 -1.12
N ASN A 109 -5.38 -5.06 -1.77
CA ASN A 109 -5.20 -6.35 -1.13
C ASN A 109 -3.73 -6.55 -0.73
N VAL A 110 -3.46 -7.50 0.16
CA VAL A 110 -2.11 -7.78 0.63
C VAL A 110 -1.71 -9.22 0.34
N ILE A 111 -0.49 -9.38 -0.16
CA ILE A 111 0.21 -10.66 -0.22
C ILE A 111 1.11 -10.72 1.02
N MET A 112 0.84 -11.68 1.90
CA MET A 112 1.59 -11.87 3.13
C MET A 112 2.42 -13.14 3.04
N GLU A 113 3.74 -13.02 3.21
CA GLU A 113 4.68 -14.13 3.26
C GLU A 113 5.19 -14.30 4.69
N ILE A 114 5.03 -15.48 5.26
CA ILE A 114 5.48 -15.82 6.61
C ILE A 114 6.49 -16.95 6.49
N ARG A 115 7.71 -16.74 7.02
CA ARG A 115 8.79 -17.72 6.97
C ARG A 115 9.40 -17.94 8.35
N GLY A 116 9.68 -19.22 8.69
CA GLY A 116 10.55 -19.53 9.81
C GLY A 116 11.97 -19.02 9.53
N ALA A 117 12.59 -18.34 10.51
CA ALA A 117 13.94 -17.81 10.38
C ALA A 117 14.90 -18.51 11.39
N ALA A 118 15.45 -17.79 12.38
CA ALA A 118 16.37 -18.39 13.33
C ALA A 118 15.63 -19.18 14.44
N GLY A 119 15.93 -20.47 14.60
CA GLY A 119 15.36 -21.30 15.66
C GLY A 119 14.96 -22.71 15.24
N GLY A 120 15.21 -23.10 13.97
CA GLY A 120 14.90 -24.44 13.48
C GLY A 120 13.40 -24.74 13.48
N ASP A 121 13.00 -25.91 13.96
CA ASP A 121 11.59 -26.34 13.99
C ASP A 121 10.70 -25.41 14.80
N GLU A 122 11.21 -24.83 15.89
CA GLU A 122 10.45 -23.88 16.69
C GLU A 122 10.11 -22.60 15.92
N ALA A 123 11.01 -22.13 15.06
CA ALA A 123 10.74 -20.98 14.18
C ALA A 123 9.61 -21.30 13.18
N ASN A 124 9.57 -22.53 12.67
CA ASN A 124 8.54 -22.99 11.74
C ASN A 124 7.17 -23.17 12.44
N ILE A 125 7.18 -23.66 13.69
CA ILE A 125 5.95 -23.74 14.52
C ILE A 125 5.43 -22.33 14.80
N PHE A 126 6.32 -21.40 15.15
CA PHE A 126 5.94 -20.01 15.37
C PHE A 126 5.41 -19.33 14.11
N ALA A 127 5.96 -19.62 12.93
CA ALA A 127 5.38 -19.16 11.65
C ALA A 127 3.93 -19.64 11.47
N GLY A 128 3.63 -20.88 11.91
CA GLY A 128 2.26 -21.40 11.95
C GLY A 128 1.35 -20.66 12.94
N ASP A 129 1.87 -20.24 14.09
CA ASP A 129 1.12 -19.42 15.06
C ASP A 129 0.81 -18.04 14.50
N LEU A 130 1.78 -17.39 13.83
CA LEU A 130 1.56 -16.11 13.14
C LEU A 130 0.54 -16.23 12.02
N PHE A 131 0.63 -17.28 11.20
CA PHE A 131 -0.37 -17.58 10.17
C PHE A 131 -1.78 -17.64 10.74
N ARG A 132 -1.98 -18.40 11.82
CA ARG A 132 -3.28 -18.50 12.50
C ARG A 132 -3.75 -17.15 13.05
N MET A 133 -2.85 -16.41 13.70
CA MET A 133 -3.13 -15.09 14.26
C MET A 133 -3.63 -14.11 13.19
N TYR A 134 -2.92 -14.01 12.06
CA TYR A 134 -3.30 -13.09 10.98
C TYR A 134 -4.55 -13.53 10.24
N THR A 135 -4.76 -14.84 10.05
CA THR A 135 -6.00 -15.36 9.47
C THR A 135 -7.21 -14.99 10.32
N ARG A 136 -7.12 -15.18 11.64
CA ARG A 136 -8.21 -14.79 12.56
C ARG A 136 -8.45 -13.29 12.59
N TYR A 137 -7.37 -12.49 12.57
CA TYR A 137 -7.53 -11.05 12.47
C TYR A 137 -8.22 -10.64 11.18
N ALA A 138 -7.83 -11.18 10.03
CA ALA A 138 -8.47 -10.92 8.76
C ALA A 138 -9.96 -11.30 8.76
N GLU A 139 -10.30 -12.45 9.36
CA GLU A 139 -11.70 -12.88 9.54
C GLU A 139 -12.51 -11.89 10.38
N THR A 140 -11.94 -11.35 11.48
CA THR A 140 -12.63 -10.33 12.30
C THR A 140 -12.88 -9.02 11.56
N GLN A 141 -12.02 -8.68 10.60
CA GLN A 141 -12.18 -7.52 9.73
C GLN A 141 -13.10 -7.80 8.53
N GLY A 142 -13.61 -9.03 8.38
CA GLY A 142 -14.44 -9.43 7.25
C GLY A 142 -13.67 -9.62 5.94
N TRP A 143 -12.36 -9.80 6.00
CA TRP A 143 -11.52 -10.04 4.83
C TRP A 143 -11.39 -11.53 4.52
N LYS A 144 -11.29 -11.84 3.23
CA LYS A 144 -11.13 -13.22 2.77
C LYS A 144 -9.64 -13.56 2.69
N VAL A 145 -9.26 -14.72 3.24
CA VAL A 145 -7.88 -15.24 3.20
C VAL A 145 -7.83 -16.44 2.26
N ASP A 146 -6.99 -16.35 1.25
CA ASP A 146 -6.70 -17.44 0.32
C ASP A 146 -5.22 -17.85 0.48
N VAL A 147 -4.96 -19.15 0.76
CA VAL A 147 -3.59 -19.68 0.85
C VAL A 147 -3.10 -19.94 -0.57
N MET A 148 -2.07 -19.20 -0.98
CA MET A 148 -1.48 -19.34 -2.31
C MET A 148 -0.46 -20.48 -2.36
N GLU A 149 0.41 -20.52 -1.35
CA GLU A 149 1.46 -21.54 -1.23
C GLU A 149 1.71 -21.83 0.25
N ALA A 150 1.96 -23.09 0.56
CA ALA A 150 2.32 -23.51 1.91
C ALA A 150 3.32 -24.69 1.87
N THR A 151 4.44 -24.52 2.56
CA THR A 151 5.44 -25.55 2.75
C THR A 151 5.42 -26.00 4.21
N PRO A 152 4.69 -27.09 4.55
CA PRO A 152 4.59 -27.57 5.93
C PRO A 152 5.92 -28.10 6.46
N ASN A 153 6.11 -28.00 7.77
CA ASN A 153 7.25 -28.59 8.45
C ASN A 153 6.82 -29.88 9.17
N PRO A 154 7.59 -30.98 9.09
CA PRO A 154 7.27 -32.27 9.75
C PRO A 154 7.04 -32.15 11.26
N ALA A 155 7.76 -31.25 11.95
CA ALA A 155 7.58 -30.99 13.38
C ALA A 155 6.40 -30.08 13.73
N GLY A 156 5.63 -29.65 12.74
CA GLY A 156 4.51 -28.74 12.86
C GLY A 156 4.82 -27.31 12.36
N GLY A 157 3.77 -26.57 12.05
CA GLY A 157 3.90 -25.25 11.45
C GLY A 157 4.33 -25.26 9.99
N TYR A 158 4.95 -24.18 9.54
CA TYR A 158 5.33 -23.97 8.15
C TYR A 158 6.76 -23.45 8.05
N LYS A 159 7.53 -23.97 7.09
CA LYS A 159 8.79 -23.34 6.66
C LYS A 159 8.50 -22.01 5.98
N GLU A 160 7.45 -22.00 5.16
CA GLU A 160 6.96 -20.85 4.44
C GLU A 160 5.45 -21.00 4.20
N VAL A 161 4.72 -19.92 4.31
CA VAL A 161 3.33 -19.82 3.89
C VAL A 161 3.09 -18.47 3.26
N ILE A 162 2.43 -18.47 2.10
CA ILE A 162 2.07 -17.27 1.32
C ILE A 162 0.55 -17.17 1.26
N LEU A 163 0.04 -16.05 1.67
CA LEU A 163 -1.38 -15.76 1.77
C LEU A 163 -1.74 -14.57 0.87
N MET A 164 -2.90 -14.64 0.23
CA MET A 164 -3.57 -13.47 -0.32
C MET A 164 -4.71 -13.08 0.63
N ILE A 165 -4.71 -11.86 1.14
CA ILE A 165 -5.76 -11.31 1.98
C ILE A 165 -6.52 -10.29 1.16
N ASN A 166 -7.74 -10.64 0.78
CA ASN A 166 -8.63 -9.86 -0.07
C ASN A 166 -9.58 -9.04 0.79
N GLY A 167 -9.41 -7.73 0.77
CA GLY A 167 -10.27 -6.81 1.50
C GLY A 167 -9.85 -5.36 1.33
N GLN A 168 -10.84 -4.49 1.27
CA GLN A 168 -10.56 -3.07 1.17
C GLN A 168 -9.79 -2.59 2.41
N GLY A 169 -8.63 -1.95 2.19
CA GLY A 169 -7.79 -1.46 3.27
C GLY A 169 -6.96 -2.53 4.00
N ALA A 170 -6.90 -3.77 3.50
CA ALA A 170 -6.10 -4.82 4.13
C ALA A 170 -4.62 -4.44 4.21
N TYR A 171 -4.06 -3.87 3.15
CA TYR A 171 -2.66 -3.43 3.16
C TYR A 171 -2.41 -2.32 4.18
N SER A 172 -3.33 -1.38 4.38
CA SER A 172 -3.18 -0.28 5.33
C SER A 172 -2.97 -0.73 6.78
N LYS A 173 -3.51 -1.90 7.14
CA LYS A 173 -3.35 -2.51 8.47
C LYS A 173 -2.14 -3.42 8.54
N PHE A 174 -1.93 -4.28 7.54
CA PHE A 174 -0.87 -5.27 7.55
C PHE A 174 0.52 -4.74 7.17
N LYS A 175 0.64 -3.57 6.56
CA LYS A 175 1.95 -2.94 6.26
C LYS A 175 2.84 -2.77 7.49
N TYR A 176 2.25 -2.66 8.67
CA TYR A 176 2.97 -2.56 9.95
C TYR A 176 3.49 -3.90 10.48
N GLU A 177 3.10 -5.02 9.89
CA GLU A 177 3.56 -6.35 10.29
C GLU A 177 4.86 -6.79 9.58
N ASN A 178 5.38 -5.95 8.67
CA ASN A 178 6.65 -6.19 7.99
C ASN A 178 7.83 -6.24 8.97
N GLY A 179 8.56 -7.36 8.95
CA GLY A 179 9.79 -7.50 9.72
C GLY A 179 9.99 -8.85 10.40
N ALA A 180 10.96 -8.88 11.33
CA ALA A 180 11.26 -10.06 12.12
C ALA A 180 10.46 -10.07 13.43
N HIS A 181 9.67 -11.10 13.64
CA HIS A 181 8.91 -11.37 14.86
C HIS A 181 9.67 -12.38 15.73
N ARG A 182 9.80 -12.09 17.00
CA ARG A 182 10.57 -12.89 17.94
C ARG A 182 9.66 -13.55 18.98
N VAL A 183 9.78 -14.85 19.16
CA VAL A 183 9.09 -15.61 20.21
C VAL A 183 10.05 -16.04 21.30
N GLN A 184 9.58 -15.98 22.53
CA GLN A 184 10.25 -16.50 23.74
C GLN A 184 9.29 -17.44 24.44
N ARG A 185 9.54 -18.73 24.35
CA ARG A 185 8.78 -19.80 25.05
C ARG A 185 9.62 -21.04 25.22
N VAL A 186 9.13 -21.98 26.02
CA VAL A 186 9.67 -23.34 26.04
C VAL A 186 9.13 -24.08 24.81
N PRO A 187 9.98 -24.46 23.85
CA PRO A 187 9.52 -25.17 22.65
C PRO A 187 8.89 -26.53 22.98
N ALA A 188 7.96 -26.97 22.13
CA ALA A 188 7.40 -28.32 22.23
C ALA A 188 8.47 -29.42 22.07
N THR A 189 9.60 -29.12 21.43
CA THR A 189 10.74 -29.97 21.19
C THR A 189 11.78 -29.95 22.33
N GLU A 190 11.61 -29.10 23.35
CA GLU A 190 12.55 -28.96 24.45
C GLU A 190 12.16 -29.85 25.63
N SER A 191 13.07 -30.76 26.02
CA SER A 191 12.84 -31.75 27.10
C SER A 191 13.23 -31.25 28.50
N GLN A 192 14.06 -30.19 28.60
CA GLN A 192 14.59 -29.68 29.86
C GLN A 192 13.88 -28.41 30.37
N GLY A 193 12.81 -27.99 29.71
CA GLY A 193 12.02 -26.83 30.10
C GLY A 193 12.71 -25.47 29.94
N ARG A 194 13.77 -25.38 29.14
CA ARG A 194 14.50 -24.14 28.90
C ARG A 194 13.73 -23.24 27.92
N ILE A 195 13.70 -21.93 28.22
CA ILE A 195 13.13 -20.93 27.34
C ILE A 195 14.07 -20.71 26.17
N HIS A 196 13.57 -20.91 24.95
CA HIS A 196 14.29 -20.61 23.71
C HIS A 196 13.76 -19.33 23.07
N THR A 197 14.61 -18.70 22.28
CA THR A 197 14.28 -17.54 21.47
C THR A 197 14.36 -17.92 20.00
N SER A 198 13.25 -17.83 19.30
CA SER A 198 13.16 -18.10 17.86
C SER A 198 12.58 -16.92 17.12
N THR A 199 12.78 -16.84 15.80
CA THR A 199 12.28 -15.76 14.97
C THR A 199 11.59 -16.32 13.74
N ALA A 200 10.54 -15.61 13.31
CA ALA A 200 9.92 -15.78 12.00
C ALA A 200 9.84 -14.41 11.34
N THR A 201 9.92 -14.37 10.03
CA THR A 201 9.83 -13.11 9.25
C THR A 201 8.49 -13.03 8.56
N VAL A 202 7.95 -11.83 8.50
CA VAL A 202 6.70 -11.48 7.81
C VAL A 202 7.02 -10.42 6.77
N ALA A 203 6.60 -10.65 5.53
CA ALA A 203 6.59 -9.64 4.47
C ALA A 203 5.16 -9.41 4.00
N CYS A 204 4.71 -8.18 4.06
CA CYS A 204 3.41 -7.73 3.56
C CYS A 204 3.66 -6.87 2.34
N LEU A 205 3.19 -7.33 1.18
CA LEU A 205 3.35 -6.68 -0.11
C LEU A 205 1.98 -6.28 -0.65
N PRO A 206 1.81 -5.09 -1.24
CA PRO A 206 0.57 -4.74 -1.90
C PRO A 206 0.39 -5.60 -3.15
N GLU A 207 -0.84 -5.98 -3.45
CA GLU A 207 -1.16 -6.64 -4.72
C GLU A 207 -0.88 -5.67 -5.88
N VAL A 208 -0.03 -6.10 -6.82
CA VAL A 208 0.29 -5.35 -8.03
C VAL A 208 -0.31 -6.06 -9.22
N HIS A 209 -1.22 -5.40 -9.91
CA HIS A 209 -1.68 -5.84 -11.22
C HIS A 209 -0.72 -5.31 -12.28
N VAL A 210 -0.06 -6.20 -12.99
CA VAL A 210 0.71 -5.83 -14.18
C VAL A 210 -0.32 -5.55 -15.28
N GLU A 211 -0.51 -4.27 -15.60
CA GLU A 211 -1.34 -3.89 -16.75
C GLU A 211 -0.73 -4.41 -18.05
N ASP A 212 -1.57 -4.78 -19.02
CA ASP A 212 -1.13 -5.15 -20.36
C ASP A 212 -0.43 -3.93 -20.99
N VAL A 213 0.81 -4.14 -21.40
CA VAL A 213 1.63 -3.07 -21.96
C VAL A 213 1.12 -2.73 -23.36
N GLU A 214 0.42 -1.61 -23.50
CA GLU A 214 0.08 -1.05 -24.80
C GLU A 214 1.30 -0.37 -25.42
N ILE A 215 1.77 -0.88 -26.57
CA ILE A 215 2.87 -0.28 -27.30
C ILE A 215 2.31 0.58 -28.43
N HIS A 216 2.56 1.88 -28.38
CA HIS A 216 2.17 2.80 -29.42
C HIS A 216 3.18 2.82 -30.56
N GLU A 217 2.70 2.85 -31.83
CA GLU A 217 3.58 2.90 -33.01
C GLU A 217 4.56 4.09 -33.02
N LYS A 218 4.18 5.22 -32.42
CA LYS A 218 5.03 6.42 -32.26
C LYS A 218 6.29 6.17 -31.40
N ASP A 219 6.25 5.17 -30.53
CA ASP A 219 7.33 4.83 -29.61
C ASP A 219 8.29 3.79 -30.20
N ILE A 220 8.05 3.38 -31.47
CA ILE A 220 8.86 2.39 -32.17
C ILE A 220 9.63 3.05 -33.30
N ARG A 221 10.95 2.93 -33.26
CA ARG A 221 11.80 3.26 -34.40
C ARG A 221 12.02 2.00 -35.22
N VAL A 222 11.74 2.07 -36.53
CA VAL A 222 11.90 0.99 -37.47
C VAL A 222 13.02 1.32 -38.46
N ASP A 223 14.09 0.53 -38.45
CA ASP A 223 15.22 0.63 -39.37
C ASP A 223 15.21 -0.60 -40.28
N THR A 224 15.41 -0.40 -41.59
CA THR A 224 15.53 -1.48 -42.58
C THR A 224 16.97 -1.58 -43.02
N PHE A 225 17.47 -2.80 -43.27
CA PHE A 225 18.81 -3.06 -43.71
C PHE A 225 18.90 -4.32 -44.58
N ALA A 226 20.01 -4.49 -45.27
CA ALA A 226 20.25 -5.70 -46.06
C ALA A 226 20.52 -6.90 -45.14
N SER A 227 19.89 -8.03 -45.44
CA SER A 227 20.10 -9.26 -44.65
C SER A 227 21.54 -9.73 -44.82
N SER A 228 22.12 -10.25 -43.75
CA SER A 228 23.46 -10.87 -43.78
C SER A 228 23.33 -12.39 -43.78
N GLY A 229 24.03 -13.07 -44.67
CA GLY A 229 24.03 -14.54 -44.72
C GLY A 229 24.52 -15.10 -46.06
N ALA A 230 24.67 -16.42 -46.11
CA ALA A 230 24.99 -17.14 -47.35
C ALA A 230 23.80 -17.09 -48.33
N GLY A 231 23.89 -16.24 -49.36
CA GLY A 231 22.85 -16.07 -50.37
C GLY A 231 23.37 -15.33 -51.61
N GLY A 232 22.59 -15.32 -52.69
CA GLY A 232 22.92 -14.62 -53.93
C GLY A 232 22.75 -13.08 -53.80
N GLN A 233 22.90 -12.36 -54.94
CA GLN A 233 22.81 -10.90 -55.02
C GLN A 233 21.54 -10.33 -54.36
N SER A 234 20.41 -11.03 -54.39
CA SER A 234 19.14 -10.59 -53.83
C SER A 234 19.20 -10.44 -52.29
N VAL A 235 19.97 -11.28 -51.58
CA VAL A 235 20.07 -11.22 -50.08
C VAL A 235 20.90 -10.00 -49.64
N ASN A 236 21.91 -9.65 -50.38
CA ASN A 236 22.85 -8.58 -50.03
C ASN A 236 22.45 -7.19 -50.54
N THR A 237 21.46 -7.12 -51.47
CA THR A 237 21.03 -5.84 -52.05
C THR A 237 19.61 -5.42 -51.62
N THR A 238 18.76 -6.37 -51.25
CA THR A 238 17.39 -6.06 -50.85
C THR A 238 17.32 -5.78 -49.34
N MET A 239 16.80 -4.62 -48.96
CA MET A 239 16.58 -4.23 -47.55
C MET A 239 15.38 -4.97 -46.95
N SER A 240 15.48 -6.30 -46.84
CA SER A 240 14.40 -7.16 -46.31
C SER A 240 14.48 -7.33 -44.78
N ALA A 241 15.65 -7.11 -44.18
CA ALA A 241 15.80 -7.20 -42.75
C ALA A 241 15.26 -5.96 -42.06
N VAL A 242 14.64 -6.14 -40.90
CA VAL A 242 13.99 -5.11 -40.13
C VAL A 242 14.56 -5.12 -38.70
N ARG A 243 14.94 -3.94 -38.19
CA ARG A 243 15.28 -3.71 -36.79
C ARG A 243 14.24 -2.77 -36.20
N MET A 244 13.63 -3.19 -35.09
CA MET A 244 12.71 -2.36 -34.35
C MET A 244 13.31 -2.04 -32.97
N THR A 245 13.23 -0.78 -32.60
CA THR A 245 13.70 -0.29 -31.30
C THR A 245 12.52 0.38 -30.61
N HIS A 246 12.14 -0.11 -29.43
CA HIS A 246 11.19 0.58 -28.57
C HIS A 246 11.93 1.67 -27.81
N LEU A 247 11.63 2.93 -28.10
CA LEU A 247 12.38 4.09 -27.62
C LEU A 247 12.37 4.22 -26.08
N PRO A 248 11.21 4.07 -25.38
CA PRO A 248 11.17 4.24 -23.93
C PRO A 248 11.98 3.17 -23.17
N THR A 249 11.92 1.91 -23.61
CA THR A 249 12.59 0.79 -22.91
C THR A 249 13.97 0.45 -23.46
N GLY A 250 14.31 0.97 -24.65
CA GLY A 250 15.54 0.63 -25.35
C GLY A 250 15.62 -0.82 -25.85
N VAL A 251 14.53 -1.57 -25.85
CA VAL A 251 14.50 -2.95 -26.35
C VAL A 251 14.63 -2.95 -27.87
N VAL A 252 15.56 -3.76 -28.37
CA VAL A 252 15.85 -3.89 -29.82
C VAL A 252 15.56 -5.31 -30.27
N VAL A 253 14.86 -5.44 -31.40
CA VAL A 253 14.59 -6.69 -32.08
C VAL A 253 14.99 -6.56 -33.53
N SER A 254 15.78 -7.52 -34.07
CA SER A 254 16.17 -7.60 -35.46
C SER A 254 15.66 -8.91 -36.07
N MET A 255 15.01 -8.82 -37.22
CA MET A 255 14.48 -9.97 -37.97
C MET A 255 14.91 -9.94 -39.38
N GLN A 256 15.41 -11.10 -39.90
CA GLN A 256 15.90 -11.28 -41.27
C GLN A 256 15.57 -12.68 -41.83
N ASP A 257 14.67 -13.42 -41.16
CA ASP A 257 14.42 -14.83 -41.48
C ASP A 257 13.60 -14.99 -42.76
N GLU A 258 12.76 -14.01 -43.08
CA GLU A 258 11.90 -14.05 -44.26
C GLU A 258 12.46 -13.18 -45.39
N ARG A 259 12.14 -13.57 -46.64
CA ARG A 259 12.47 -12.76 -47.81
C ARG A 259 11.63 -11.49 -47.94
N SER A 260 10.49 -11.44 -47.28
CA SER A 260 9.56 -10.32 -47.28
C SER A 260 9.81 -9.40 -46.09
N GLN A 261 10.09 -8.13 -46.35
CA GLN A 261 10.22 -7.09 -45.35
C GLN A 261 8.96 -6.96 -44.45
N ILE A 262 7.77 -7.07 -45.08
CA ILE A 262 6.48 -6.97 -44.37
C ILE A 262 6.36 -8.10 -43.35
N LYS A 263 6.67 -9.35 -43.70
CA LYS A 263 6.64 -10.49 -42.81
C LYS A 263 7.67 -10.36 -41.68
N ASN A 264 8.87 -9.87 -41.98
CA ASN A 264 9.89 -9.59 -40.95
C ASN A 264 9.43 -8.50 -40.00
N ARG A 265 8.74 -7.46 -40.49
CA ARG A 265 8.17 -6.40 -39.64
C ARG A 265 7.09 -6.94 -38.71
N GLU A 266 6.17 -7.76 -39.22
CA GLU A 266 5.12 -8.38 -38.39
C GLU A 266 5.70 -9.28 -37.29
N LYS A 267 6.69 -10.12 -37.65
CA LYS A 267 7.39 -10.98 -36.69
C LYS A 267 8.16 -10.17 -35.66
N ALA A 268 8.90 -9.15 -36.11
CA ALA A 268 9.65 -8.26 -35.24
C ALA A 268 8.72 -7.56 -34.22
N MET A 269 7.54 -7.09 -34.67
CA MET A 269 6.55 -6.45 -33.80
C MET A 269 6.06 -7.40 -32.70
N LYS A 270 5.66 -8.63 -33.06
CA LYS A 270 5.22 -9.62 -32.08
C LYS A 270 6.29 -9.93 -31.03
N ILE A 271 7.54 -10.05 -31.45
CA ILE A 271 8.66 -10.32 -30.53
C ILE A 271 8.97 -9.08 -29.69
N LEU A 272 8.87 -7.87 -30.28
CA LEU A 272 9.09 -6.63 -29.58
C LEU A 272 8.08 -6.47 -28.43
N VAL A 273 6.78 -6.67 -28.72
CA VAL A 273 5.71 -6.64 -27.71
C VAL A 273 6.01 -7.61 -26.57
N ALA A 274 6.34 -8.86 -26.89
CA ALA A 274 6.65 -9.86 -25.87
C ALA A 274 7.86 -9.48 -25.01
N ARG A 275 8.96 -8.98 -25.63
CA ARG A 275 10.17 -8.57 -24.90
C ARG A 275 9.96 -7.32 -24.04
N VAL A 276 9.18 -6.36 -24.50
CA VAL A 276 8.84 -5.17 -23.72
C VAL A 276 7.99 -5.58 -22.52
N ALA A 277 6.98 -6.43 -22.71
CA ALA A 277 6.16 -6.96 -21.61
C ALA A 277 6.99 -7.76 -20.60
N ASP A 278 7.94 -8.58 -21.06
CA ASP A 278 8.85 -9.32 -20.18
C ASP A 278 9.78 -8.38 -19.40
N LYS A 279 10.28 -7.31 -20.04
CA LYS A 279 11.12 -6.31 -19.36
C LYS A 279 10.34 -5.60 -18.26
N HIS A 280 9.13 -5.14 -18.52
CA HIS A 280 8.27 -4.52 -17.51
C HIS A 280 7.95 -5.48 -16.35
N ARG A 281 7.68 -6.77 -16.66
CA ARG A 281 7.50 -7.79 -15.61
C ARG A 281 8.76 -7.97 -14.75
N GLN A 282 9.94 -7.99 -15.37
CA GLN A 282 11.21 -8.11 -14.64
C GLN A 282 11.49 -6.89 -13.76
N GLU A 283 11.20 -5.68 -14.26
CA GLU A 283 11.34 -4.44 -13.50
C GLU A 283 10.38 -4.42 -12.30
N ALA A 284 9.11 -4.74 -12.50
CA ALA A 284 8.12 -4.84 -11.43
C ALA A 284 8.51 -5.93 -10.40
N GLN A 285 8.99 -7.09 -10.86
CA GLN A 285 9.45 -8.17 -9.97
C GLN A 285 10.69 -7.73 -9.16
N ALA A 286 11.63 -7.02 -9.77
CA ALA A 286 12.81 -6.51 -9.07
C ALA A 286 12.45 -5.48 -8.00
N GLU A 287 11.44 -4.65 -8.22
CA GLU A 287 10.91 -3.71 -7.23
C GLU A 287 10.24 -4.44 -6.06
N ILE A 288 9.43 -5.46 -6.36
CA ILE A 288 8.82 -6.32 -5.34
C ILE A 288 9.89 -7.03 -4.51
N ASP A 289 10.93 -7.59 -5.16
CA ASP A 289 12.02 -8.29 -4.47
C ASP A 289 12.86 -7.33 -3.62
N ALA A 290 13.09 -6.09 -4.06
CA ALA A 290 13.75 -5.05 -3.28
C ALA A 290 12.92 -4.68 -2.04
N THR A 291 11.61 -4.47 -2.21
CA THR A 291 10.67 -4.16 -1.12
C THR A 291 10.62 -5.33 -0.13
N ARG A 292 10.52 -6.58 -0.62
CA ARG A 292 10.58 -7.80 0.22
C ARG A 292 11.87 -7.87 1.02
N LYS A 293 13.02 -7.63 0.40
CA LYS A 293 14.33 -7.66 1.06
C LYS A 293 14.45 -6.60 2.16
N THR A 294 13.93 -5.41 1.90
CA THR A 294 13.90 -4.33 2.90
C THR A 294 12.96 -4.66 4.05
N ALA A 295 11.78 -5.23 3.77
CA ALA A 295 10.77 -5.59 4.77
C ALA A 295 11.25 -6.71 5.70
N VAL A 296 11.91 -7.74 5.17
CA VAL A 296 12.32 -8.93 5.92
C VAL A 296 13.64 -8.74 6.67
N GLY A 297 14.54 -7.88 6.18
CA GLY A 297 15.89 -7.74 6.71
C GLY A 297 16.69 -9.04 6.63
N THR A 298 17.52 -9.32 7.63
CA THR A 298 18.30 -10.58 7.71
C THR A 298 17.56 -11.71 8.44
N GLY A 299 16.43 -11.41 9.12
CA GLY A 299 15.71 -12.35 9.97
C GLY A 299 16.45 -12.73 11.25
N ASP A 300 17.52 -12.02 11.61
CA ASP A 300 18.28 -12.26 12.84
C ASP A 300 17.46 -11.86 14.06
N ARG A 301 17.76 -12.48 15.21
CA ARG A 301 17.13 -12.23 16.51
C ARG A 301 17.30 -10.78 17.00
N SER A 302 18.30 -10.07 16.48
CA SER A 302 18.56 -8.64 16.79
C SER A 302 17.60 -7.68 16.07
N GLU A 303 17.15 -8.03 14.87
CA GLU A 303 16.31 -7.16 14.01
C GLU A 303 14.80 -7.22 14.30
N ARG A 304 14.44 -7.64 15.50
CA ARG A 304 13.05 -7.80 15.91
C ARG A 304 12.25 -6.51 15.88
N ILE A 305 11.09 -6.54 15.27
CA ILE A 305 10.08 -5.49 15.40
C ILE A 305 9.20 -5.74 16.63
N ARG A 306 8.87 -7.02 16.91
CA ARG A 306 7.97 -7.40 18.00
C ARG A 306 8.42 -8.65 18.70
N THR A 307 8.24 -8.70 20.03
CA THR A 307 8.56 -9.87 20.86
C THR A 307 7.31 -10.42 21.53
N TYR A 308 7.08 -11.72 21.35
CA TYR A 308 6.01 -12.50 21.94
C TYR A 308 6.60 -13.32 23.10
N ASN A 309 6.35 -12.91 24.36
CA ASN A 309 6.88 -13.57 25.56
C ASN A 309 5.77 -14.37 26.23
N TYR A 310 5.74 -15.67 26.00
CA TYR A 310 4.73 -16.58 26.52
C TYR A 310 4.78 -16.72 28.06
N PRO A 311 5.94 -16.92 28.71
CA PRO A 311 6.02 -17.03 30.15
C PRO A 311 5.45 -15.82 30.91
N GLN A 312 5.49 -14.63 30.31
CA GLN A 312 4.98 -13.39 30.91
C GLN A 312 3.65 -12.96 30.32
N ASN A 313 3.03 -13.74 29.45
CA ASN A 313 1.81 -13.37 28.71
C ASN A 313 1.87 -11.96 28.10
N ARG A 314 3.03 -11.58 27.53
CA ARG A 314 3.36 -10.22 27.13
C ARG A 314 3.79 -10.14 25.67
N VAL A 315 3.28 -9.12 24.96
CA VAL A 315 3.78 -8.70 23.65
C VAL A 315 4.40 -7.30 23.77
N THR A 316 5.56 -7.12 23.16
CA THR A 316 6.25 -5.82 23.12
C THR A 316 6.57 -5.47 21.67
N ASP A 317 6.01 -4.37 21.18
CA ASP A 317 6.41 -3.77 19.91
C ASP A 317 7.56 -2.78 20.17
N HIS A 318 8.73 -3.09 19.59
CA HIS A 318 9.94 -2.35 19.88
C HIS A 318 10.05 -1.03 19.11
N ARG A 319 9.26 -0.84 18.08
CA ARG A 319 9.27 0.38 17.26
C ARG A 319 8.73 1.57 18.04
N ILE A 320 7.66 1.35 18.79
CA ILE A 320 6.96 2.36 19.56
C ILE A 320 7.07 2.15 21.09
N GLY A 321 7.82 1.13 21.53
CA GLY A 321 7.97 0.78 22.95
C GLY A 321 6.68 0.29 23.63
N LEU A 322 5.64 -0.06 22.88
CA LEU A 322 4.35 -0.51 23.40
C LEU A 322 4.48 -1.91 23.97
N THR A 323 3.97 -2.09 25.21
CA THR A 323 3.94 -3.40 25.89
C THR A 323 2.53 -3.72 26.37
N ILE A 324 2.00 -4.86 25.95
CA ILE A 324 0.64 -5.34 26.24
C ILE A 324 0.73 -6.71 26.93
N GLN A 325 0.03 -6.86 28.06
CA GLN A 325 -0.02 -8.12 28.83
C GLN A 325 -1.30 -8.92 28.50
N LYS A 326 -1.47 -9.26 27.21
CA LYS A 326 -2.62 -10.00 26.67
C LYS A 326 -2.18 -10.86 25.46
N LEU A 327 -1.00 -11.51 25.55
CA LEU A 327 -0.47 -12.32 24.46
C LEU A 327 -1.46 -13.38 24.01
N ASP A 328 -2.15 -14.04 24.94
CA ASP A 328 -3.20 -15.03 24.69
C ASP A 328 -4.30 -14.51 23.76
N GLN A 329 -4.70 -13.25 23.92
CA GLN A 329 -5.71 -12.63 23.07
C GLN A 329 -5.13 -12.19 21.71
N ILE A 330 -3.90 -11.72 21.69
CA ILE A 330 -3.21 -11.25 20.48
C ILE A 330 -3.00 -12.43 19.50
N VAL A 331 -2.54 -13.59 19.99
CA VAL A 331 -2.37 -14.78 19.14
C VAL A 331 -3.70 -15.36 18.62
N GLU A 332 -4.82 -14.99 19.24
CA GLU A 332 -6.17 -15.30 18.78
C GLU A 332 -6.73 -14.24 17.80
N GLY A 333 -5.92 -13.29 17.35
CA GLY A 333 -6.26 -12.31 16.31
C GLY A 333 -6.70 -10.94 16.79
N LYS A 334 -6.58 -10.60 18.08
CA LYS A 334 -6.90 -9.25 18.59
C LYS A 334 -5.69 -8.33 18.42
N LEU A 335 -5.46 -7.83 17.22
CA LEU A 335 -4.31 -6.99 16.88
C LEU A 335 -4.61 -5.49 16.87
N ASP A 336 -5.88 -5.08 16.98
CA ASP A 336 -6.29 -3.68 16.81
C ASP A 336 -5.51 -2.73 17.73
N GLU A 337 -5.34 -3.06 19.02
CA GLU A 337 -4.63 -2.23 19.98
C GLU A 337 -3.18 -1.92 19.55
N ILE A 338 -2.50 -2.87 18.91
CA ILE A 338 -1.13 -2.70 18.43
C ILE A 338 -1.12 -1.92 17.10
N ILE A 339 -1.99 -2.30 16.18
CA ILE A 339 -2.05 -1.70 14.84
C ILE A 339 -2.48 -0.24 14.94
N ASP A 340 -3.48 0.07 15.74
CA ASP A 340 -3.97 1.43 15.93
C ASP A 340 -2.90 2.33 16.59
N ALA A 341 -2.14 1.80 17.55
CA ALA A 341 -1.01 2.52 18.15
C ALA A 341 0.10 2.82 17.11
N LEU A 342 0.38 1.89 16.18
CA LEU A 342 1.36 2.09 15.10
C LEU A 342 0.86 3.10 14.07
N ILE A 343 -0.43 3.09 13.76
CA ILE A 343 -1.06 4.10 12.89
C ILE A 343 -0.93 5.49 13.49
N LEU A 344 -1.23 5.63 14.79
CA LEU A 344 -1.12 6.91 15.50
C LEU A 344 0.33 7.43 15.53
N ASP A 345 1.30 6.56 15.75
CA ASP A 345 2.72 6.91 15.75
C ASP A 345 3.18 7.36 14.34
N GLU A 346 2.77 6.66 13.27
CA GLU A 346 3.04 7.08 11.89
C GLU A 346 2.40 8.43 11.57
N GLN A 347 1.15 8.65 11.97
CA GLN A 347 0.45 9.92 11.78
C GLN A 347 1.16 11.06 12.52
N ALA A 348 1.57 10.86 13.78
CA ALA A 348 2.30 11.84 14.55
C ALA A 348 3.64 12.21 13.90
N THR A 349 4.37 11.21 13.41
CA THR A 349 5.65 11.40 12.72
C THR A 349 5.47 12.19 11.41
N ARG A 350 4.46 11.84 10.61
CA ARG A 350 4.15 12.53 9.35
C ARG A 350 3.70 13.98 9.58
N LEU A 351 2.90 14.23 10.63
CA LEU A 351 2.49 15.58 11.02
C LEU A 351 3.67 16.44 11.47
N SER A 352 4.61 15.87 12.22
CA SER A 352 5.84 16.54 12.61
C SER A 352 6.67 16.98 11.40
N ASN A 353 6.84 16.10 10.42
CA ASN A 353 7.56 16.40 9.19
C ASN A 353 6.87 17.50 8.34
N LEU A 354 5.54 17.48 8.26
CA LEU A 354 4.78 18.52 7.55
C LEU A 354 4.91 19.91 8.18
N ASN A 355 5.16 19.98 9.50
CA ASN A 355 5.37 21.25 10.20
C ASN A 355 6.80 21.79 10.03
N GLU A 356 7.80 20.92 9.76
CA GLU A 356 9.19 21.32 9.48
C GLU A 356 9.36 21.86 8.05
N ASP A 357 8.52 21.43 7.11
CA ASP A 357 8.54 21.86 5.69
C ASP A 357 7.65 23.08 5.41
N ALA A 358 6.95 23.65 6.41
CA ALA A 358 6.01 24.78 6.29
C ALA A 358 6.59 26.07 6.88
#